data_83be52713abf888477983e8409bd1d5c
#
_entry.id   83be52713abf888477983e8409bd1d5c
#
_cell.length_a   1.000
_cell.length_b   1.000
_cell.length_c   1.000
_cell.angle_alpha   90.00
_cell.angle_beta   90.00
_cell.angle_gamma   90.00
#
_symmetry.space_group_name_H-M   'P 1'
#
loop_
_entity.id
_entity.type
_entity.pdbx_description
1 polymer ?
#
loop_
_entity_poly.entity_id
_entity_poly.type
_entity_poly.pdbx_seq_one_letter_code
_entity_poly.pdbx_strand_id
1 'polypeptide(L)'
;MQGYFFMLKTAFCLLLASLAAFDITAQSSKLLPPIEQKMVARGLVDIQKIDPEILVELKYSTTDNFIGRDVYGELTHAYLQPEMAKRLAKASALLKKEKPDYRLLVYDAARPNSAQYDLWNALDHLKIPSRSKTQYVADPKIGSNHNFGCAIDLTIADEKGIPLDMGTKFDFFGPLAYPRSEQEMLKKGKLTVKQVENRQLLRKVMTQVGFKVNTTEWWHFDGMSKAQARAKYGMIP
;
A
#
# COMPACT_ATOMS: atom_id res chain seq x y z
N MET A 1 -98.34 16.98 -3.90
CA MET A 1 -97.36 16.80 -4.99
C MET A 1 -96.00 16.69 -4.38
N GLN A 2 -95.36 15.65 -4.73
CA GLN A 2 -94.16 15.05 -4.11
C GLN A 2 -92.90 15.98 -4.16
N GLY A 3 -92.28 16.05 -2.99
CA GLY A 3 -90.94 16.66 -2.83
C GLY A 3 -89.95 15.62 -2.39
N TYR A 4 -88.97 15.36 -3.17
CA TYR A 4 -87.91 14.39 -2.90
C TYR A 4 -86.87 14.94 -1.96
N PHE A 5 -86.64 14.25 -0.84
CA PHE A 5 -85.50 14.46 0.06
C PHE A 5 -84.27 13.78 -0.44
N PHE A 6 -83.22 14.55 -0.72
CA PHE A 6 -81.94 14.03 -1.05
C PHE A 6 -81.07 13.95 0.22
N MET A 7 -80.79 12.73 0.69
CA MET A 7 -79.84 12.48 1.74
C MET A 7 -78.45 12.53 1.27
N LEU A 8 -77.63 13.47 1.73
CA LEU A 8 -76.25 13.57 1.52
C LEU A 8 -75.48 12.63 2.46
N LYS A 9 -74.91 11.52 1.97
CA LYS A 9 -74.02 10.64 2.74
C LYS A 9 -72.61 11.18 2.66
N THR A 10 -72.12 11.79 3.74
CA THR A 10 -70.72 12.12 3.94
C THR A 10 -69.92 10.86 4.18
N ALA A 11 -69.12 10.46 3.21
CA ALA A 11 -68.11 9.42 3.35
C ALA A 11 -66.86 10.02 4.00
N PHE A 12 -66.56 9.59 5.20
CA PHE A 12 -65.33 9.92 5.93
C PHE A 12 -64.21 9.00 5.45
N CYS A 13 -63.36 9.50 4.55
CA CYS A 13 -62.15 8.79 4.16
C CYS A 13 -61.09 8.95 5.26
N LEU A 14 -60.85 7.89 6.03
CA LEU A 14 -59.70 7.74 6.91
C LEU A 14 -58.47 7.50 6.06
N LEU A 15 -57.63 8.52 5.93
CA LEU A 15 -56.29 8.39 5.33
C LEU A 15 -55.38 7.79 6.42
N LEU A 16 -55.12 6.49 6.33
CA LEU A 16 -54.08 5.81 7.09
C LEU A 16 -52.74 6.20 6.46
N ALA A 17 -52.05 7.19 7.00
CA ALA A 17 -50.66 7.46 6.69
C ALA A 17 -49.80 6.35 7.31
N SER A 18 -49.36 5.39 6.50
CA SER A 18 -48.33 4.44 6.87
C SER A 18 -46.99 5.20 6.98
N LEU A 19 -46.58 5.51 8.19
CA LEU A 19 -45.19 5.86 8.48
C LEU A 19 -44.32 4.63 8.18
N ALA A 20 -43.72 4.59 6.98
CA ALA A 20 -42.60 3.71 6.71
C ALA A 20 -41.45 4.19 7.59
N ALA A 21 -41.23 3.48 8.69
CA ALA A 21 -40.00 3.62 9.45
C ALA A 21 -38.83 3.25 8.51
N PHE A 22 -38.11 4.24 8.02
CA PHE A 22 -36.79 4.03 7.46
C PHE A 22 -35.89 3.54 8.57
N ASP A 23 -35.71 2.24 8.68
CA ASP A 23 -34.59 1.65 9.42
C ASP A 23 -33.31 2.12 8.74
N ILE A 24 -32.80 3.25 9.20
CA ILE A 24 -31.41 3.62 9.01
C ILE A 24 -30.63 2.63 9.85
N THR A 25 -30.33 1.47 9.28
CA THR A 25 -29.26 0.62 9.79
C THR A 25 -28.00 1.47 9.76
N ALA A 26 -27.65 2.04 10.90
CA ALA A 26 -26.37 2.69 11.12
C ALA A 26 -25.33 1.61 10.87
N GLN A 27 -24.82 1.56 9.64
CA GLN A 27 -23.63 0.82 9.29
C GLN A 27 -22.54 1.44 10.15
N SER A 28 -22.22 0.77 11.26
CA SER A 28 -21.12 1.14 12.15
C SER A 28 -19.89 1.30 11.27
N SER A 29 -19.57 2.54 10.89
CA SER A 29 -18.30 2.84 10.26
C SER A 29 -17.23 2.50 11.29
N LYS A 30 -16.65 1.32 11.16
CA LYS A 30 -15.55 0.87 12.02
C LYS A 30 -14.52 1.98 11.97
N LEU A 31 -14.35 2.71 13.07
CA LEU A 31 -13.36 3.78 13.16
C LEU A 31 -12.00 3.19 12.76
N LEU A 32 -11.28 3.89 11.89
CA LEU A 32 -9.92 3.49 11.53
C LEU A 32 -9.08 3.30 12.78
N PRO A 33 -8.16 2.34 12.82
CA PRO A 33 -7.19 2.20 13.88
C PRO A 33 -6.46 3.52 14.18
N PRO A 34 -6.05 3.80 15.43
CA PRO A 34 -5.40 5.06 15.81
C PRO A 34 -4.20 5.43 14.94
N ILE A 35 -3.43 4.45 14.49
CA ILE A 35 -2.28 4.67 13.60
C ILE A 35 -2.73 5.16 12.23
N GLU A 36 -3.79 4.58 11.67
CA GLU A 36 -4.34 4.98 10.38
C GLU A 36 -5.00 6.36 10.45
N GLN A 37 -5.70 6.68 11.57
CA GLN A 37 -6.21 8.03 11.81
C GLN A 37 -5.08 9.07 11.79
N LYS A 38 -3.92 8.78 12.41
CA LYS A 38 -2.74 9.66 12.37
C LYS A 38 -2.19 9.84 10.95
N MET A 39 -2.18 8.78 10.14
CA MET A 39 -1.75 8.86 8.74
C MET A 39 -2.69 9.75 7.92
N VAL A 40 -4.00 9.55 8.04
CA VAL A 40 -5.03 10.38 7.37
C VAL A 40 -4.94 11.84 7.83
N ALA A 41 -4.79 12.09 9.13
CA ALA A 41 -4.64 13.45 9.66
C ALA A 41 -3.37 14.17 9.14
N ARG A 42 -2.36 13.43 8.67
CA ARG A 42 -1.17 13.96 8.00
C ARG A 42 -1.32 14.09 6.49
N GLY A 43 -2.54 13.89 5.98
CA GLY A 43 -2.86 14.03 4.56
C GLY A 43 -2.48 12.84 3.69
N LEU A 44 -2.06 11.70 4.27
CA LEU A 44 -1.85 10.49 3.51
C LEU A 44 -3.19 9.89 3.06
N VAL A 45 -3.18 9.21 1.94
CA VAL A 45 -4.36 8.58 1.36
C VAL A 45 -4.14 7.06 1.26
N ASP A 46 -5.17 6.31 1.55
CA ASP A 46 -5.23 4.88 1.29
C ASP A 46 -5.17 4.64 -0.22
N ILE A 47 -4.18 3.86 -0.66
CA ILE A 47 -3.93 3.63 -2.09
C ILE A 47 -5.07 2.89 -2.78
N GLN A 48 -5.78 2.00 -2.06
CA GLN A 48 -6.91 1.24 -2.61
C GLN A 48 -8.17 2.10 -2.78
N LYS A 49 -8.25 3.27 -2.11
CA LYS A 49 -9.29 4.27 -2.42
C LYS A 49 -9.00 5.06 -3.71
N ILE A 50 -7.73 5.09 -4.15
CA ILE A 50 -7.34 5.73 -5.40
C ILE A 50 -7.41 4.75 -6.56
N ASP A 51 -6.97 3.50 -6.35
CA ASP A 51 -7.05 2.41 -7.32
C ASP A 51 -7.30 1.07 -6.58
N PRO A 52 -8.54 0.57 -6.59
CA PRO A 52 -8.90 -0.67 -5.90
C PRO A 52 -8.32 -1.93 -6.57
N GLU A 53 -7.77 -1.83 -7.78
CA GLU A 53 -7.12 -2.94 -8.48
C GLU A 53 -5.72 -3.26 -7.90
N ILE A 54 -5.12 -2.34 -7.14
CA ILE A 54 -3.85 -2.56 -6.47
C ILE A 54 -4.07 -3.49 -5.27
N LEU A 55 -3.34 -4.61 -5.27
CA LEU A 55 -3.37 -5.55 -4.16
C LEU A 55 -2.46 -5.06 -3.03
N VAL A 56 -2.82 -5.38 -1.80
CA VAL A 56 -2.05 -5.01 -0.60
C VAL A 56 -1.85 -6.23 0.29
N GLU A 57 -0.59 -6.50 0.63
CA GLU A 57 -0.17 -7.52 1.59
C GLU A 57 0.97 -6.94 2.42
N LEU A 58 0.62 -6.11 3.44
CA LEU A 58 1.63 -5.47 4.28
C LEU A 58 2.45 -6.54 5.03
N LYS A 59 3.68 -6.76 4.58
CA LYS A 59 4.55 -7.81 5.12
C LYS A 59 4.89 -7.57 6.59
N TYR A 60 5.01 -6.32 7.00
CA TYR A 60 5.28 -5.94 8.40
C TYR A 60 4.07 -6.02 9.33
N SER A 61 2.85 -6.26 8.78
CA SER A 61 1.65 -6.65 9.54
C SER A 61 1.50 -8.17 9.68
N THR A 62 2.53 -8.93 9.30
CA THR A 62 2.56 -10.40 9.37
C THR A 62 3.89 -10.87 9.97
N THR A 63 4.08 -12.19 10.02
CA THR A 63 5.39 -12.80 10.37
C THR A 63 6.27 -13.08 9.14
N ASP A 64 5.77 -12.85 7.90
CA ASP A 64 6.52 -13.06 6.66
C ASP A 64 7.37 -11.85 6.29
N ASN A 65 8.32 -11.52 7.17
CA ASN A 65 9.31 -10.47 7.02
C ASN A 65 10.62 -10.89 7.72
N PHE A 66 11.68 -10.12 7.56
CA PHE A 66 13.00 -10.49 8.10
C PHE A 66 13.08 -10.49 9.64
N ILE A 67 12.13 -9.84 10.33
CA ILE A 67 12.05 -9.85 11.80
C ILE A 67 11.34 -11.09 12.32
N GLY A 68 10.45 -11.69 11.52
CA GLY A 68 9.63 -12.85 11.91
C GLY A 68 8.47 -12.51 12.85
N ARG A 69 8.07 -11.24 12.96
CA ARG A 69 6.93 -10.79 13.78
C ARG A 69 6.20 -9.60 13.15
N ASP A 70 4.95 -9.42 13.53
CA ASP A 70 4.18 -8.22 13.24
C ASP A 70 4.78 -7.02 14.00
N VAL A 71 5.07 -5.94 13.29
CA VAL A 71 5.55 -4.66 13.85
C VAL A 71 4.63 -3.48 13.49
N TYR A 72 3.58 -3.73 12.71
CA TYR A 72 2.60 -2.74 12.30
C TYR A 72 1.34 -2.75 13.17
N GLY A 73 1.07 -3.86 13.89
CA GLY A 73 -0.09 -4.01 14.74
C GLY A 73 -1.39 -3.81 13.99
N GLU A 74 -2.12 -2.74 14.32
CA GLU A 74 -3.42 -2.46 13.72
C GLU A 74 -3.38 -1.79 12.33
N LEU A 75 -2.20 -1.52 11.76
CA LEU A 75 -2.08 -0.96 10.41
C LEU A 75 -2.42 -2.03 9.36
N THR A 76 -3.56 -1.87 8.69
CA THR A 76 -4.10 -2.84 7.73
C THR A 76 -4.19 -2.32 6.31
N HIS A 77 -4.13 -0.99 6.12
CA HIS A 77 -4.18 -0.36 4.80
C HIS A 77 -2.84 0.28 4.43
N ALA A 78 -2.56 0.31 3.15
CA ALA A 78 -1.36 0.95 2.63
C ALA A 78 -1.61 2.43 2.32
N TYR A 79 -0.84 3.32 2.95
CA TYR A 79 -0.97 4.76 2.80
C TYR A 79 0.22 5.36 2.07
N LEU A 80 -0.02 6.38 1.26
CA LEU A 80 1.01 7.20 0.61
C LEU A 80 0.62 8.68 0.64
N GLN A 81 1.59 9.56 0.40
CA GLN A 81 1.27 10.95 0.04
C GLN A 81 0.42 10.97 -1.24
N PRO A 82 -0.57 11.89 -1.36
CA PRO A 82 -1.52 11.88 -2.48
C PRO A 82 -0.87 11.90 -3.86
N GLU A 83 0.26 12.59 -4.01
CA GLU A 83 1.02 12.62 -5.26
C GLU A 83 1.60 11.25 -5.59
N MET A 84 2.14 10.53 -4.59
CA MET A 84 2.72 9.19 -4.77
C MET A 84 1.63 8.17 -5.08
N ALA A 85 0.49 8.23 -4.39
CA ALA A 85 -0.67 7.35 -4.66
C ALA A 85 -1.21 7.53 -6.09
N LYS A 86 -1.31 8.76 -6.57
CA LYS A 86 -1.71 9.06 -7.97
C LYS A 86 -0.70 8.53 -9.00
N ARG A 87 0.60 8.60 -8.71
CA ARG A 87 1.63 8.00 -9.58
C ARG A 87 1.51 6.48 -9.58
N LEU A 88 1.29 5.86 -8.42
CA LEU A 88 1.12 4.42 -8.30
C LEU A 88 -0.09 3.91 -9.11
N ALA A 89 -1.24 4.60 -9.04
CA ALA A 89 -2.41 4.28 -9.85
C ALA A 89 -2.11 4.37 -11.37
N LYS A 90 -1.30 5.34 -11.80
CA LYS A 90 -0.84 5.40 -13.20
C LYS A 90 0.07 4.22 -13.55
N ALA A 91 0.97 3.79 -12.64
CA ALA A 91 1.81 2.60 -12.86
C ALA A 91 0.95 1.32 -12.98
N SER A 92 -0.09 1.18 -12.15
CA SER A 92 -1.07 0.10 -12.22
C SER A 92 -1.77 0.07 -13.59
N ALA A 93 -2.24 1.23 -14.08
CA ALA A 93 -2.85 1.35 -15.40
C ALA A 93 -1.88 0.99 -16.54
N LEU A 94 -0.60 1.38 -16.44
CA LEU A 94 0.43 1.01 -17.42
C LEU A 94 0.70 -0.49 -17.41
N LEU A 95 0.79 -1.10 -16.23
CA LEU A 95 0.94 -2.55 -16.10
C LEU A 95 -0.23 -3.29 -16.74
N LYS A 96 -1.45 -2.90 -16.42
CA LYS A 96 -2.68 -3.50 -16.97
C LYS A 96 -2.77 -3.37 -18.49
N LYS A 97 -2.29 -2.26 -19.05
CA LYS A 97 -2.22 -2.07 -20.52
C LYS A 97 -1.25 -3.05 -21.19
N GLU A 98 -0.12 -3.36 -20.53
CA GLU A 98 0.91 -4.25 -21.09
C GLU A 98 0.62 -5.72 -20.78
N LYS A 99 0.05 -5.99 -19.60
CA LYS A 99 -0.30 -7.33 -19.06
C LYS A 99 -1.65 -7.25 -18.37
N PRO A 100 -2.77 -7.44 -19.09
CA PRO A 100 -4.13 -7.22 -18.56
C PRO A 100 -4.48 -8.00 -17.30
N ASP A 101 -3.88 -9.18 -17.15
CA ASP A 101 -4.14 -10.10 -16.02
C ASP A 101 -3.22 -9.85 -14.81
N TYR A 102 -2.25 -8.95 -14.94
CA TYR A 102 -1.30 -8.66 -13.86
C TYR A 102 -1.75 -7.44 -13.05
N ARG A 103 -1.40 -7.46 -11.76
CA ARG A 103 -1.66 -6.37 -10.80
C ARG A 103 -0.42 -6.01 -10.01
N LEU A 104 -0.34 -4.78 -9.57
CA LEU A 104 0.65 -4.40 -8.55
C LEU A 104 0.22 -4.97 -7.20
N LEU A 105 1.18 -5.52 -6.44
CA LEU A 105 0.99 -6.03 -5.08
C LEU A 105 1.97 -5.32 -4.14
N VAL A 106 1.42 -4.54 -3.22
CA VAL A 106 2.18 -3.70 -2.29
C VAL A 106 2.52 -4.48 -1.03
N TYR A 107 3.80 -4.45 -0.65
CA TYR A 107 4.36 -5.08 0.54
C TYR A 107 4.60 -4.09 1.69
N ASP A 108 4.96 -2.84 1.36
CA ASP A 108 5.14 -1.75 2.31
C ASP A 108 4.91 -0.39 1.64
N ALA A 109 4.43 0.59 2.42
CA ALA A 109 4.17 1.95 1.94
C ALA A 109 4.58 2.98 3.01
N ALA A 110 3.63 3.74 3.55
CA ALA A 110 3.90 4.63 4.67
C ALA A 110 4.19 3.81 5.93
N ARG A 111 5.39 3.95 6.46
CA ARG A 111 5.89 3.21 7.63
C ARG A 111 5.93 4.13 8.85
N PRO A 112 5.27 3.77 9.97
CA PRO A 112 5.44 4.49 11.23
C PRO A 112 6.91 4.48 11.68
N ASN A 113 7.38 5.58 12.28
CA ASN A 113 8.75 5.64 12.76
C ASN A 113 8.99 4.68 13.94
N SER A 114 7.96 4.35 14.71
CA SER A 114 8.02 3.29 15.71
C SER A 114 8.43 1.95 15.10
N ALA A 115 7.81 1.55 13.98
CA ALA A 115 8.19 0.35 13.25
C ALA A 115 9.60 0.45 12.65
N GLN A 116 10.03 1.65 12.22
CA GLN A 116 11.41 1.85 11.75
C GLN A 116 12.43 1.57 12.86
N TYR A 117 12.13 1.90 14.12
CA TYR A 117 12.96 1.51 15.28
C TYR A 117 12.98 0.00 15.49
N ASP A 118 11.85 -0.67 15.36
CA ASP A 118 11.78 -2.13 15.47
C ASP A 118 12.64 -2.83 14.39
N LEU A 119 12.56 -2.39 13.15
CA LEU A 119 13.40 -2.87 12.04
C LEU A 119 14.89 -2.66 12.33
N TRP A 120 15.26 -1.47 12.80
CA TRP A 120 16.63 -1.11 13.13
C TRP A 120 17.21 -1.97 14.26
N ASN A 121 16.42 -2.18 15.31
CA ASN A 121 16.84 -2.96 16.49
C ASN A 121 16.91 -4.46 16.18
N ALA A 122 16.05 -4.96 15.27
CA ALA A 122 16.09 -6.36 14.83
C ALA A 122 17.42 -6.75 14.17
N LEU A 123 18.13 -5.79 13.55
CA LEU A 123 19.44 -6.03 12.96
C LEU A 123 20.51 -6.43 13.99
N ASP A 124 20.31 -6.09 15.27
CA ASP A 124 21.21 -6.55 16.35
C ASP A 124 21.08 -8.05 16.59
N HIS A 125 19.86 -8.59 16.51
CA HIS A 125 19.59 -10.03 16.62
C HIS A 125 20.19 -10.79 15.44
N LEU A 126 20.27 -10.17 14.26
CA LEU A 126 20.95 -10.71 13.08
C LEU A 126 22.47 -10.52 13.13
N LYS A 127 23.02 -9.98 14.23
CA LYS A 127 24.45 -9.71 14.45
C LYS A 127 25.07 -8.80 13.37
N ILE A 128 24.25 -7.90 12.79
CA ILE A 128 24.75 -6.91 11.84
C ILE A 128 25.44 -5.79 12.60
N PRO A 129 26.71 -5.51 12.32
CA PRO A 129 27.45 -4.46 13.01
C PRO A 129 26.77 -3.10 12.85
N SER A 130 26.73 -2.27 13.90
CA SER A 130 26.06 -0.96 13.91
C SER A 130 26.46 -0.07 12.72
N ARG A 131 27.76 -0.08 12.34
CA ARG A 131 28.28 0.66 11.17
C ARG A 131 27.74 0.21 9.83
N SER A 132 27.15 -1.00 9.76
CA SER A 132 26.62 -1.62 8.51
C SER A 132 25.09 -1.60 8.46
N LYS A 133 24.38 -1.26 9.56
CA LYS A 133 22.93 -1.27 9.63
C LYS A 133 22.27 -0.41 8.55
N THR A 134 22.86 0.77 8.29
CA THR A 134 22.34 1.71 7.27
C THR A 134 22.35 1.17 5.84
N GLN A 135 23.02 0.03 5.59
CA GLN A 135 22.97 -0.65 4.31
C GLN A 135 21.66 -1.45 4.11
N TYR A 136 20.95 -1.74 5.18
CA TYR A 136 19.75 -2.58 5.20
C TYR A 136 18.51 -1.80 5.68
N VAL A 137 18.67 -1.01 6.73
CA VAL A 137 17.58 -0.22 7.33
C VAL A 137 18.07 1.20 7.57
N ALA A 138 17.31 2.20 7.17
CA ALA A 138 17.66 3.59 7.43
C ALA A 138 17.64 3.88 8.94
N ASP A 139 18.58 4.72 9.42
CA ASP A 139 18.59 5.19 10.81
C ASP A 139 17.26 5.85 11.17
N PRO A 140 16.51 5.33 12.16
CA PRO A 140 15.19 5.85 12.53
C PRO A 140 15.22 7.30 13.01
N LYS A 141 16.36 7.81 13.51
CA LYS A 141 16.53 9.24 13.87
C LYS A 141 16.45 10.14 12.64
N ILE A 142 16.86 9.64 11.49
CA ILE A 142 16.85 10.34 10.21
C ILE A 142 15.60 9.98 9.40
N GLY A 143 15.08 8.76 9.55
CA GLY A 143 13.99 8.18 8.80
C GLY A 143 14.37 7.72 7.39
N SER A 144 13.50 6.92 6.79
CA SER A 144 13.50 6.55 5.37
C SER A 144 12.40 7.32 4.62
N ASN A 145 12.34 7.23 3.30
CA ASN A 145 11.23 7.81 2.54
C ASN A 145 9.87 7.17 2.88
N HIS A 146 9.83 5.92 3.36
CA HIS A 146 8.63 5.29 3.91
C HIS A 146 8.05 6.06 5.10
N ASN A 147 8.91 6.60 5.98
CA ASN A 147 8.45 7.36 7.16
C ASN A 147 7.81 8.73 6.80
N PHE A 148 7.87 9.12 5.53
CA PHE A 148 7.23 10.32 4.98
C PHE A 148 6.10 9.99 4.00
N GLY A 149 5.79 8.69 3.79
CA GLY A 149 4.81 8.23 2.80
C GLY A 149 5.25 8.49 1.36
N CYS A 150 6.56 8.51 1.09
CA CYS A 150 7.18 8.87 -0.19
C CYS A 150 7.96 7.73 -0.84
N ALA A 151 7.93 6.53 -0.27
CA ALA A 151 8.49 5.30 -0.85
C ALA A 151 7.48 4.17 -0.78
N ILE A 152 7.70 3.15 -1.59
CA ILE A 152 6.85 1.97 -1.68
C ILE A 152 7.69 0.74 -2.01
N ASP A 153 7.39 -0.37 -1.35
CA ASP A 153 7.89 -1.69 -1.66
C ASP A 153 6.77 -2.54 -2.26
N LEU A 154 7.01 -3.10 -3.44
CA LEU A 154 5.97 -3.82 -4.16
C LEU A 154 6.54 -4.85 -5.14
N THR A 155 5.63 -5.70 -5.62
CA THR A 155 5.86 -6.66 -6.69
C THR A 155 4.74 -6.61 -7.72
N ILE A 156 4.79 -7.53 -8.68
CA ILE A 156 3.69 -7.84 -9.60
C ILE A 156 3.10 -9.18 -9.19
N ALA A 157 1.78 -9.28 -9.17
CA ALA A 157 1.04 -10.52 -9.01
C ALA A 157 0.31 -10.89 -10.32
N ASP A 158 0.07 -12.19 -10.51
CA ASP A 158 -0.72 -12.75 -11.62
C ASP A 158 -2.23 -12.57 -11.40
N GLU A 159 -3.03 -13.16 -12.28
CA GLU A 159 -4.50 -13.11 -12.25
C GLU A 159 -5.11 -13.74 -10.98
N LYS A 160 -4.36 -14.61 -10.30
CA LYS A 160 -4.76 -15.25 -9.04
C LYS A 160 -4.28 -14.49 -7.80
N GLY A 161 -3.59 -13.36 -8.00
CA GLY A 161 -2.97 -12.60 -6.92
C GLY A 161 -1.66 -13.21 -6.40
N ILE A 162 -1.09 -14.20 -7.10
CA ILE A 162 0.17 -14.84 -6.71
C ILE A 162 1.34 -14.00 -7.20
N PRO A 163 2.28 -13.62 -6.30
CA PRO A 163 3.46 -12.84 -6.70
C PRO A 163 4.28 -13.55 -7.77
N LEU A 164 4.71 -12.80 -8.79
CA LEU A 164 5.66 -13.31 -9.78
C LEU A 164 7.00 -13.63 -9.11
N ASP A 165 7.66 -14.68 -9.61
CA ASP A 165 8.99 -15.04 -9.13
C ASP A 165 10.02 -13.95 -9.52
N MET A 166 10.53 -13.26 -8.51
CA MET A 166 11.53 -12.20 -8.62
C MET A 166 12.95 -12.70 -8.31
N GLY A 167 13.13 -14.01 -8.03
CA GLY A 167 14.42 -14.64 -7.73
C GLY A 167 14.87 -14.50 -6.27
N THR A 168 14.25 -13.65 -5.49
CA THR A 168 14.40 -13.58 -4.03
C THR A 168 13.07 -13.22 -3.38
N LYS A 169 12.92 -13.55 -2.12
CA LYS A 169 11.84 -12.99 -1.29
C LYS A 169 12.05 -11.50 -1.08
N PHE A 170 10.99 -10.82 -0.63
CA PHE A 170 11.05 -9.50 -0.01
C PHE A 170 12.05 -9.52 1.16
N ASP A 171 12.72 -8.41 1.44
CA ASP A 171 13.72 -8.27 2.52
C ASP A 171 14.94 -9.22 2.41
N PHE A 172 15.22 -9.78 1.25
CA PHE A 172 16.43 -10.59 1.07
C PHE A 172 17.69 -9.72 1.12
N PHE A 173 18.57 -9.96 2.10
CA PHE A 173 19.83 -9.25 2.28
C PHE A 173 20.94 -9.85 1.40
N GLY A 174 21.34 -9.13 0.35
CA GLY A 174 22.48 -9.53 -0.43
C GLY A 174 22.37 -9.26 -1.94
N PRO A 175 23.49 -9.49 -2.67
CA PRO A 175 23.63 -9.13 -4.09
C PRO A 175 22.56 -9.72 -5.02
N LEU A 176 21.94 -10.82 -4.63
CA LEU A 176 20.88 -11.46 -5.41
C LEU A 176 19.61 -10.58 -5.48
N ALA A 177 19.36 -9.71 -4.48
CA ALA A 177 18.27 -8.74 -4.50
C ALA A 177 18.61 -7.44 -5.25
N TYR A 178 19.90 -7.20 -5.58
CA TYR A 178 20.35 -5.92 -6.08
C TYR A 178 20.09 -5.74 -7.58
N PRO A 179 19.29 -4.75 -8.01
CA PRO A 179 19.12 -4.40 -9.41
C PRO A 179 20.46 -4.18 -10.14
N ARG A 180 21.43 -3.55 -9.47
CA ARG A 180 22.77 -3.32 -10.03
C ARG A 180 23.58 -4.59 -10.29
N SER A 181 23.22 -5.72 -9.66
CA SER A 181 23.94 -7.00 -9.78
C SER A 181 23.23 -8.02 -10.68
N GLU A 182 22.06 -7.71 -11.24
CA GLU A 182 21.22 -8.68 -11.98
C GLU A 182 21.97 -9.36 -13.13
N GLN A 183 22.72 -8.59 -13.91
CA GLN A 183 23.45 -9.15 -15.04
C GLN A 183 24.60 -10.11 -14.60
N GLU A 184 25.24 -9.79 -13.49
CA GLU A 184 26.26 -10.67 -12.90
C GLU A 184 25.62 -11.94 -12.35
N MET A 185 24.50 -11.81 -11.63
CA MET A 185 23.76 -12.95 -11.05
C MET A 185 23.17 -13.85 -12.15
N LEU A 186 22.72 -13.27 -13.26
CA LEU A 186 22.26 -14.01 -14.43
C LEU A 186 23.40 -14.81 -15.07
N LYS A 187 24.57 -14.18 -15.30
CA LYS A 187 25.77 -14.87 -15.84
C LYS A 187 26.25 -16.01 -14.94
N LYS A 188 26.08 -15.87 -13.62
CA LYS A 188 26.42 -16.91 -12.62
C LYS A 188 25.35 -18.00 -12.48
N GLY A 189 24.25 -17.94 -13.22
CA GLY A 189 23.12 -18.87 -13.09
C GLY A 189 22.38 -18.78 -11.74
N LYS A 190 22.54 -17.66 -11.01
CA LYS A 190 21.88 -17.42 -9.72
C LYS A 190 20.51 -16.74 -9.88
N LEU A 191 20.27 -16.07 -10.99
CA LEU A 191 18.97 -15.59 -11.45
C LEU A 191 18.67 -16.20 -12.82
N THR A 192 17.40 -16.42 -13.10
CA THR A 192 16.90 -16.82 -14.41
C THR A 192 16.57 -15.58 -15.26
N VAL A 193 16.50 -15.76 -16.58
CA VAL A 193 16.07 -14.72 -17.52
C VAL A 193 14.67 -14.22 -17.12
N LYS A 194 13.75 -15.15 -16.78
CA LYS A 194 12.37 -14.81 -16.41
C LYS A 194 12.28 -13.95 -15.16
N GLN A 195 13.07 -14.24 -14.14
CA GLN A 195 13.13 -13.42 -12.91
C GLN A 195 13.61 -12.00 -13.20
N VAL A 196 14.63 -11.86 -14.06
CA VAL A 196 15.13 -10.54 -14.48
C VAL A 196 14.07 -9.79 -15.30
N GLU A 197 13.38 -10.47 -16.24
CA GLU A 197 12.28 -9.88 -17.01
C GLU A 197 11.14 -9.38 -16.10
N ASN A 198 10.74 -10.16 -15.10
CA ASN A 198 9.71 -9.76 -14.14
C ASN A 198 10.11 -8.48 -13.39
N ARG A 199 11.36 -8.39 -12.91
CA ARG A 199 11.90 -7.18 -12.27
C ARG A 199 11.97 -5.99 -13.23
N GLN A 200 12.35 -6.23 -14.50
CA GLN A 200 12.41 -5.19 -15.52
C GLN A 200 11.01 -4.64 -15.84
N LEU A 201 9.98 -5.51 -15.89
CA LEU A 201 8.59 -5.08 -16.09
C LEU A 201 8.15 -4.16 -14.94
N LEU A 202 8.39 -4.56 -13.67
CA LEU A 202 8.09 -3.74 -12.51
C LEU A 202 8.79 -2.37 -12.59
N ARG A 203 10.11 -2.37 -12.82
CA ARG A 203 10.90 -1.13 -12.95
C ARG A 203 10.39 -0.24 -14.08
N LYS A 204 10.05 -0.82 -15.23
CA LYS A 204 9.53 -0.08 -16.38
C LYS A 204 8.30 0.73 -16.01
N VAL A 205 7.27 0.09 -15.45
CA VAL A 205 6.00 0.78 -15.14
C VAL A 205 6.19 1.81 -14.02
N MET A 206 7.02 1.52 -13.02
CA MET A 206 7.30 2.45 -11.91
C MET A 206 8.10 3.67 -12.33
N THR A 207 9.14 3.50 -13.16
CA THR A 207 9.98 4.63 -13.60
C THR A 207 9.27 5.52 -14.61
N GLN A 208 8.37 4.99 -15.45
CA GLN A 208 7.57 5.77 -16.37
C GLN A 208 6.66 6.80 -15.68
N VAL A 209 6.30 6.57 -14.42
CA VAL A 209 5.49 7.48 -13.62
C VAL A 209 6.29 8.30 -12.62
N GLY A 210 7.63 8.25 -12.72
CA GLY A 210 8.55 9.11 -11.98
C GLY A 210 9.00 8.58 -10.61
N PHE A 211 8.79 7.28 -10.32
CA PHE A 211 9.48 6.64 -9.20
C PHE A 211 10.94 6.35 -9.56
N LYS A 212 11.80 6.35 -8.55
CA LYS A 212 13.24 6.06 -8.68
C LYS A 212 13.55 4.69 -8.13
N VAL A 213 14.38 3.94 -8.85
CA VAL A 213 14.83 2.59 -8.48
C VAL A 213 15.84 2.68 -7.35
N ASN A 214 15.73 1.80 -6.35
CA ASN A 214 16.81 1.50 -5.43
C ASN A 214 17.81 0.54 -6.09
N THR A 215 19.10 0.73 -5.86
CA THR A 215 20.16 -0.09 -6.49
C THR A 215 20.47 -1.39 -5.76
N THR A 216 19.90 -1.56 -4.54
CA THR A 216 20.15 -2.70 -3.64
C THR A 216 18.90 -3.50 -3.29
N GLU A 217 17.71 -3.08 -3.77
CA GLU A 217 16.43 -3.69 -3.45
C GLU A 217 15.54 -3.63 -4.68
N TRP A 218 15.21 -4.78 -5.29
CA TRP A 218 14.41 -4.83 -6.52
C TRP A 218 12.95 -4.37 -6.31
N TRP A 219 12.45 -4.46 -5.07
CA TRP A 219 11.07 -4.11 -4.69
C TRP A 219 10.88 -2.63 -4.35
N HIS A 220 11.96 -1.91 -3.96
CA HIS A 220 11.89 -0.56 -3.41
C HIS A 220 11.94 0.54 -4.47
N PHE A 221 11.01 1.49 -4.35
CA PHE A 221 10.89 2.64 -5.23
C PHE A 221 10.66 3.93 -4.45
N ASP A 222 11.52 4.92 -4.66
CA ASP A 222 11.41 6.25 -4.09
C ASP A 222 10.59 7.18 -5.00
N GLY A 223 9.57 7.84 -4.45
CA GLY A 223 8.77 8.83 -5.19
C GLY A 223 9.43 10.20 -5.29
N MET A 224 10.38 10.49 -4.38
CA MET A 224 11.18 11.72 -4.37
C MET A 224 12.49 11.50 -3.60
N SER A 225 13.39 12.48 -3.63
CA SER A 225 14.60 12.39 -2.82
C SER A 225 14.26 12.53 -1.32
N LYS A 226 15.07 11.93 -0.46
CA LYS A 226 14.91 12.01 0.99
C LYS A 226 14.93 13.46 1.50
N ALA A 227 15.78 14.31 0.92
CA ALA A 227 15.84 15.73 1.27
C ALA A 227 14.50 16.44 0.96
N GLN A 228 13.92 16.17 -0.22
CA GLN A 228 12.61 16.73 -0.59
C GLN A 228 11.49 16.20 0.31
N ALA A 229 11.46 14.90 0.61
CA ALA A 229 10.45 14.31 1.49
C ALA A 229 10.47 14.96 2.87
N ARG A 230 11.65 15.10 3.48
CA ARG A 230 11.84 15.75 4.78
C ARG A 230 11.49 17.23 4.79
N ALA A 231 11.78 17.96 3.71
CA ALA A 231 11.45 19.36 3.60
C ALA A 231 9.93 19.61 3.43
N LYS A 232 9.22 18.65 2.83
CA LYS A 232 7.80 18.81 2.47
C LYS A 232 6.85 18.17 3.47
N TYR A 233 7.24 17.07 4.11
CA TYR A 233 6.35 16.26 4.94
C TYR A 233 6.94 15.99 6.33
N GLY A 234 6.05 15.90 7.32
CA GLY A 234 6.42 15.44 8.67
C GLY A 234 6.59 13.92 8.69
N MET A 235 7.51 13.45 9.55
CA MET A 235 7.69 12.01 9.80
C MET A 235 6.45 11.43 10.47
N ILE A 236 6.00 10.26 10.02
CA ILE A 236 4.89 9.50 10.61
C ILE A 236 5.36 8.92 11.94
N PRO A 237 4.66 9.15 13.08
CA PRO A 237 5.08 8.74 14.41
C PRO A 237 5.10 7.23 14.61
#